data_8f386ee223275cb41f14d8dc8308aead
#
_entry.id   8f386ee223275cb41f14d8dc8308aead
#
_cell.length_a   1.000
_cell.length_b   1.000
_cell.length_c   1.000
_cell.angle_alpha   90.00
_cell.angle_beta   90.00
_cell.angle_gamma   90.00
#
_symmetry.space_group_name_H-M   'P 1'
#
loop_
_entity.id
_entity.type
_entity.pdbx_description
1 polymer ?
#
loop_
_entity_poly.entity_id
_entity_poly.type
_entity_poly.pdbx_seq_one_letter_code
_entity_poly.pdbx_strand_id
1 'polypeptide(L)'
;MNEIFVTGHRNPDTDSIVAAMSYAALRNALGDRQYVAAHLGHISDETNRMLKHFGFNEPMAIRTVRTQVRDLEYDTPPCLSSSVTMDRAWHVMREQRISAVPVVNDDGTLYGMLSAGDIATFSMETLVDSQVEELPVFNLVSVLEGRIVNEGGSVPTNISGSVVVAMPQAAENLRFSGSNNIVLVASQPDMIQRALDQHVSCLIICRADVAPALEDYAGNTCIISTPFTAGRACRLIYQSIPISRPCQRGEIVCFHLDDYIDDVREVVLKSRYRSYPVLDENEKVVGTLSRYHLLRPRRKRVVLVDHNERAQAVQGLDQAEIL
;
A
#
# COMPACT_ATOMS: atom_id res chain seq x y z
N MET A 1 -6.66 -11.85 21.87
CA MET A 1 -7.38 -12.61 22.91
C MET A 1 -7.66 -14.01 22.37
N ASN A 2 -7.46 -15.07 23.18
CA ASN A 2 -7.70 -16.45 22.72
C ASN A 2 -9.14 -16.85 23.06
N GLU A 3 -10.09 -16.28 22.37
CA GLU A 3 -11.49 -16.64 22.51
C GLU A 3 -11.75 -18.08 22.02
N ILE A 4 -12.58 -18.79 22.73
CA ILE A 4 -13.03 -20.14 22.38
C ILE A 4 -14.53 -20.03 22.12
N PHE A 5 -14.92 -20.20 20.88
CA PHE A 5 -16.33 -20.17 20.53
C PHE A 5 -17.01 -21.49 20.89
N VAL A 6 -18.16 -21.41 21.55
CA VAL A 6 -19.00 -22.56 21.87
C VAL A 6 -20.25 -22.49 21.03
N THR A 7 -20.48 -23.50 20.21
CA THR A 7 -21.64 -23.54 19.29
C THR A 7 -22.27 -24.93 19.31
N GLY A 8 -23.54 -25.00 18.92
CA GLY A 8 -24.21 -26.23 18.58
C GLY A 8 -24.19 -26.51 17.08
N HIS A 9 -25.15 -27.27 16.59
CA HIS A 9 -25.27 -27.63 15.18
C HIS A 9 -25.65 -26.43 14.28
N ARG A 10 -25.50 -26.60 12.93
CA ARG A 10 -25.63 -25.53 11.94
C ARG A 10 -27.00 -24.86 11.88
N ASN A 11 -28.09 -25.60 12.15
CA ASN A 11 -29.45 -25.08 12.21
C ASN A 11 -29.91 -25.08 13.67
N PRO A 12 -29.49 -24.08 14.46
CA PRO A 12 -29.64 -24.13 15.90
C PRO A 12 -31.11 -24.06 16.32
N ASP A 13 -31.56 -25.05 17.08
CA ASP A 13 -32.78 -25.00 17.84
C ASP A 13 -32.56 -24.38 19.24
N THR A 14 -33.59 -24.24 20.03
CA THR A 14 -33.52 -23.64 21.36
C THR A 14 -32.57 -24.39 22.28
N ASP A 15 -32.58 -25.72 22.21
CA ASP A 15 -31.72 -26.59 23.02
C ASP A 15 -30.25 -26.38 22.70
N SER A 16 -29.89 -26.37 21.42
CA SER A 16 -28.55 -26.11 20.90
C SER A 16 -28.00 -24.74 21.36
N ILE A 17 -28.82 -23.68 21.31
CA ILE A 17 -28.45 -22.32 21.76
C ILE A 17 -28.21 -22.30 23.28
N VAL A 18 -29.14 -22.86 24.05
CA VAL A 18 -29.06 -22.86 25.52
C VAL A 18 -27.88 -23.71 25.99
N ALA A 19 -27.61 -24.87 25.37
CA ALA A 19 -26.47 -25.71 25.69
C ALA A 19 -25.15 -24.97 25.46
N ALA A 20 -24.99 -24.28 24.33
CA ALA A 20 -23.80 -23.47 24.03
C ALA A 20 -23.59 -22.35 25.05
N MET A 21 -24.66 -21.61 25.40
CA MET A 21 -24.61 -20.55 26.42
C MET A 21 -24.26 -21.07 27.79
N SER A 22 -24.89 -22.18 28.23
CA SER A 22 -24.68 -22.80 29.53
C SER A 22 -23.25 -23.32 29.66
N TYR A 23 -22.74 -24.00 28.64
CA TYR A 23 -21.37 -24.50 28.62
C TYR A 23 -20.35 -23.36 28.66
N ALA A 24 -20.53 -22.29 27.84
CA ALA A 24 -19.65 -21.14 27.87
C ALA A 24 -19.62 -20.46 29.26
N ALA A 25 -20.80 -20.27 29.89
CA ALA A 25 -20.93 -19.72 31.25
C ALA A 25 -20.23 -20.56 32.27
N LEU A 26 -20.46 -21.89 32.26
CA LEU A 26 -19.81 -22.85 33.16
C LEU A 26 -18.27 -22.81 33.05
N ARG A 27 -17.76 -22.86 31.82
CA ARG A 27 -16.30 -22.85 31.56
C ARG A 27 -15.66 -21.53 31.97
N ASN A 28 -16.33 -20.40 31.78
CA ASN A 28 -15.85 -19.10 32.25
C ASN A 28 -15.84 -18.99 33.77
N ALA A 29 -16.78 -19.65 34.46
CA ALA A 29 -16.81 -19.70 35.92
C ALA A 29 -15.72 -20.60 36.52
N LEU A 30 -15.26 -21.61 35.79
CA LEU A 30 -14.30 -22.60 36.25
C LEU A 30 -12.86 -22.36 35.78
N GLY A 31 -12.61 -21.47 34.85
CA GLY A 31 -11.30 -21.38 34.19
C GLY A 31 -10.82 -20.00 33.85
N ASP A 32 -9.56 -19.92 33.39
CA ASP A 32 -8.87 -18.70 33.00
C ASP A 32 -9.03 -18.36 31.51
N ARG A 33 -9.83 -19.10 30.76
CA ARG A 33 -10.04 -18.93 29.32
C ARG A 33 -11.37 -18.25 29.03
N GLN A 34 -11.40 -17.42 28.01
CA GLN A 34 -12.63 -16.73 27.59
C GLN A 34 -13.41 -17.61 26.60
N TYR A 35 -14.53 -18.16 27.06
CA TYR A 35 -15.48 -18.89 26.24
C TYR A 35 -16.60 -17.95 25.83
N VAL A 36 -16.92 -17.92 24.54
CA VAL A 36 -17.96 -17.07 23.95
C VAL A 36 -19.04 -17.96 23.33
N ALA A 37 -20.27 -17.85 23.82
CA ALA A 37 -21.39 -18.55 23.22
C ALA A 37 -21.65 -17.99 21.82
N ALA A 38 -21.75 -18.87 20.84
CA ALA A 38 -21.94 -18.51 19.44
C ALA A 38 -22.97 -19.42 18.78
N HIS A 39 -23.48 -18.99 17.63
CA HIS A 39 -24.37 -19.81 16.81
C HIS A 39 -23.99 -19.73 15.33
N LEU A 40 -24.29 -20.81 14.61
CA LEU A 40 -24.25 -20.91 13.16
C LEU A 40 -25.67 -20.83 12.62
N GLY A 41 -25.87 -20.12 11.49
CA GLY A 41 -27.18 -20.02 10.87
C GLY A 41 -28.16 -19.09 11.62
N HIS A 42 -29.44 -19.21 11.31
CA HIS A 42 -30.49 -18.31 11.80
C HIS A 42 -31.10 -18.86 13.10
N ILE A 43 -31.25 -18.02 14.10
CA ILE A 43 -31.97 -18.35 15.34
C ILE A 43 -33.48 -18.21 15.07
N SER A 44 -34.26 -19.18 15.51
CA SER A 44 -35.72 -19.16 15.34
C SER A 44 -36.40 -18.05 16.17
N ASP A 45 -37.54 -17.55 15.70
CA ASP A 45 -38.32 -16.55 16.45
C ASP A 45 -38.79 -17.08 17.82
N GLU A 46 -38.95 -18.39 17.95
CA GLU A 46 -39.26 -19.04 19.23
C GLU A 46 -38.08 -18.92 20.21
N THR A 47 -36.87 -19.27 19.77
CA THR A 47 -35.64 -19.13 20.56
C THR A 47 -35.43 -17.70 20.96
N ASN A 48 -35.59 -16.74 20.02
CA ASN A 48 -35.43 -15.31 20.32
C ASN A 48 -36.45 -14.81 21.36
N ARG A 49 -37.68 -15.27 21.30
CA ARG A 49 -38.68 -14.94 22.32
C ARG A 49 -38.32 -15.52 23.69
N MET A 50 -37.85 -16.75 23.71
CA MET A 50 -37.38 -17.40 24.95
C MET A 50 -36.19 -16.62 25.57
N LEU A 51 -35.17 -16.32 24.80
CA LEU A 51 -34.02 -15.54 25.28
C LEU A 51 -34.45 -14.21 25.89
N LYS A 52 -35.29 -13.46 25.19
CA LYS A 52 -35.83 -12.17 25.68
C LYS A 52 -36.68 -12.33 26.94
N HIS A 53 -37.49 -13.38 27.02
CA HIS A 53 -38.35 -13.64 28.20
C HIS A 53 -37.49 -13.86 29.47
N PHE A 54 -36.37 -14.55 29.33
CA PHE A 54 -35.47 -14.84 30.45
C PHE A 54 -34.35 -13.79 30.63
N GLY A 55 -34.36 -12.70 29.84
CA GLY A 55 -33.39 -11.60 29.96
C GLY A 55 -32.00 -11.92 29.42
N PHE A 56 -31.87 -12.91 28.54
CA PHE A 56 -30.61 -13.23 27.87
C PHE A 56 -30.47 -12.49 26.54
N ASN A 57 -29.23 -12.10 26.23
CA ASN A 57 -28.88 -11.61 24.91
C ASN A 57 -28.68 -12.77 23.93
N GLU A 58 -28.88 -12.49 22.65
CA GLU A 58 -28.56 -13.40 21.56
C GLU A 58 -27.05 -13.72 21.57
N PRO A 59 -26.65 -15.02 21.44
CA PRO A 59 -25.24 -15.39 21.30
C PRO A 59 -24.63 -14.78 20.03
N MET A 60 -23.31 -14.79 19.95
CA MET A 60 -22.60 -14.22 18.82
C MET A 60 -22.84 -15.00 17.54
N ALA A 61 -23.31 -14.34 16.48
CA ALA A 61 -23.47 -14.98 15.18
C ALA A 61 -22.08 -15.19 14.54
N ILE A 62 -21.75 -16.45 14.21
CA ILE A 62 -20.55 -16.77 13.43
C ILE A 62 -20.97 -17.38 12.09
N ARG A 63 -20.39 -16.87 10.99
CA ARG A 63 -20.71 -17.35 9.64
C ARG A 63 -20.05 -18.69 9.32
N THR A 64 -18.88 -18.92 9.89
CA THR A 64 -18.07 -20.12 9.62
C THR A 64 -17.10 -20.39 10.77
N VAL A 65 -16.79 -21.67 10.98
CA VAL A 65 -15.73 -22.11 11.88
C VAL A 65 -14.35 -22.16 11.19
N ARG A 66 -14.33 -22.12 9.86
CA ARG A 66 -13.06 -22.04 9.12
C ARG A 66 -12.39 -20.69 9.37
N THR A 67 -11.06 -20.71 9.50
CA THR A 67 -10.28 -19.48 9.66
C THR A 67 -10.25 -18.68 8.36
N GLN A 68 -10.55 -17.40 8.46
CA GLN A 68 -10.54 -16.44 7.36
C GLN A 68 -9.39 -15.45 7.51
N VAL A 69 -9.08 -14.67 6.47
CA VAL A 69 -8.04 -13.63 6.50
C VAL A 69 -8.28 -12.63 7.62
N ARG A 70 -9.53 -12.24 7.89
CA ARG A 70 -9.92 -11.33 8.99
C ARG A 70 -9.51 -11.83 10.38
N ASP A 71 -9.31 -13.14 10.54
CA ASP A 71 -8.94 -13.76 11.81
C ASP A 71 -7.43 -13.76 12.05
N LEU A 72 -6.64 -13.32 11.06
CA LEU A 72 -5.19 -13.21 11.16
C LEU A 72 -4.75 -11.83 11.67
N GLU A 73 -3.59 -11.78 12.28
CA GLU A 73 -2.85 -10.55 12.47
C GLU A 73 -2.05 -10.31 11.18
N TYR A 74 -2.54 -9.46 10.28
CA TYR A 74 -1.82 -9.03 9.08
C TYR A 74 -1.21 -7.64 9.27
N ASP A 75 -0.21 -7.31 8.44
CA ASP A 75 0.42 -5.99 8.52
C ASP A 75 -0.50 -4.90 7.98
N THR A 76 -0.43 -3.72 8.58
CA THR A 76 -1.13 -2.52 8.12
C THR A 76 -0.12 -1.44 7.70
N PRO A 77 0.63 -1.66 6.61
CA PRO A 77 1.57 -0.67 6.12
C PRO A 77 0.84 0.58 5.62
N PRO A 78 1.50 1.75 5.60
CA PRO A 78 0.91 2.93 5.02
C PRO A 78 0.66 2.71 3.52
N CYS A 79 -0.55 3.00 3.07
CA CYS A 79 -0.88 3.05 1.64
C CYS A 79 -0.37 4.37 1.05
N LEU A 80 0.17 4.32 -0.16
CA LEU A 80 0.69 5.49 -0.85
C LEU A 80 -0.16 5.82 -2.09
N SER A 81 -0.42 7.11 -2.32
CA SER A 81 -1.04 7.55 -3.57
C SER A 81 -0.09 7.32 -4.75
N SER A 82 -0.63 7.02 -5.92
CA SER A 82 0.13 6.79 -7.15
C SER A 82 0.95 7.99 -7.61
N SER A 83 0.62 9.20 -7.16
CA SER A 83 1.33 10.46 -7.45
C SER A 83 2.56 10.72 -6.56
N VAL A 84 2.73 9.96 -5.49
CA VAL A 84 3.87 10.10 -4.55
C VAL A 84 5.17 9.82 -5.28
N THR A 85 6.24 10.53 -4.93
CA THR A 85 7.57 10.37 -5.53
C THR A 85 8.24 9.06 -5.09
N MET A 86 9.13 8.52 -5.93
CA MET A 86 9.96 7.37 -5.56
C MET A 86 10.81 7.65 -4.31
N ASP A 87 11.32 8.87 -4.16
CA ASP A 87 12.05 9.30 -2.97
C ASP A 87 11.22 9.11 -1.70
N ARG A 88 9.99 9.63 -1.69
CA ARG A 88 9.09 9.51 -0.53
C ARG A 88 8.72 8.05 -0.24
N ALA A 89 8.41 7.27 -1.28
CA ALA A 89 8.10 5.85 -1.13
C ALA A 89 9.28 5.07 -0.54
N TRP A 90 10.50 5.33 -1.02
CA TRP A 90 11.71 4.73 -0.48
C TRP A 90 11.93 5.08 0.99
N HIS A 91 11.72 6.35 1.38
CA HIS A 91 11.83 6.77 2.78
C HIS A 91 10.82 6.05 3.67
N VAL A 92 9.55 5.95 3.25
CA VAL A 92 8.52 5.21 3.98
C VAL A 92 8.91 3.73 4.16
N MET A 93 9.36 3.07 3.10
CA MET A 93 9.78 1.67 3.19
C MET A 93 10.94 1.49 4.18
N ARG A 94 11.92 2.40 4.18
CA ARG A 94 13.06 2.38 5.10
C ARG A 94 12.67 2.61 6.56
N GLU A 95 11.87 3.64 6.81
CA GLU A 95 11.42 4.01 8.16
C GLU A 95 10.59 2.89 8.78
N GLN A 96 9.68 2.31 8.01
CA GLN A 96 8.80 1.22 8.45
C GLN A 96 9.44 -0.17 8.37
N ARG A 97 10.66 -0.28 7.79
CA ARG A 97 11.39 -1.55 7.57
C ARG A 97 10.58 -2.57 6.75
N ILE A 98 9.83 -2.10 5.77
CA ILE A 98 9.01 -2.91 4.88
C ILE A 98 9.61 -2.92 3.47
N SER A 99 9.43 -4.01 2.74
CA SER A 99 9.99 -4.19 1.39
C SER A 99 9.00 -3.94 0.27
N ALA A 100 7.73 -3.75 0.58
CA ALA A 100 6.67 -3.44 -0.38
C ALA A 100 5.55 -2.66 0.31
N VAL A 101 4.86 -1.82 -0.47
CA VAL A 101 3.72 -1.03 -0.02
C VAL A 101 2.58 -1.12 -1.04
N PRO A 102 1.32 -1.12 -0.57
CA PRO A 102 0.19 -0.92 -1.45
C PRO A 102 0.18 0.51 -2.00
N VAL A 103 -0.12 0.61 -3.28
CA VAL A 103 -0.40 1.89 -3.95
C VAL A 103 -1.89 1.96 -4.18
N VAL A 104 -2.51 3.08 -3.81
CA VAL A 104 -3.96 3.24 -3.84
C VAL A 104 -4.38 4.46 -4.66
N ASN A 105 -5.60 4.40 -5.15
CA ASN A 105 -6.31 5.54 -5.72
C ASN A 105 -6.80 6.48 -4.60
N ASP A 106 -7.32 7.64 -4.96
CA ASP A 106 -7.81 8.64 -4.00
C ASP A 106 -9.00 8.13 -3.17
N ASP A 107 -9.77 7.17 -3.68
CA ASP A 107 -10.89 6.52 -2.98
C ASP A 107 -10.46 5.37 -2.06
N GLY A 108 -9.16 5.04 -2.03
CA GLY A 108 -8.58 3.97 -1.24
C GLY A 108 -8.60 2.58 -1.89
N THR A 109 -9.11 2.46 -3.11
CA THR A 109 -9.06 1.22 -3.89
C THR A 109 -7.64 0.90 -4.34
N LEU A 110 -7.35 -0.38 -4.57
CA LEU A 110 -6.01 -0.81 -4.98
C LEU A 110 -5.67 -0.30 -6.39
N TYR A 111 -4.61 0.50 -6.49
CA TYR A 111 -3.99 0.89 -7.76
C TYR A 111 -2.91 -0.11 -8.19
N GLY A 112 -2.11 -0.61 -7.25
CA GLY A 112 -1.02 -1.52 -7.50
C GLY A 112 -0.20 -1.86 -6.27
N MET A 113 0.90 -2.57 -6.50
CA MET A 113 1.92 -2.85 -5.49
C MET A 113 3.27 -2.29 -5.93
N LEU A 114 3.99 -1.69 -4.99
CA LEU A 114 5.34 -1.20 -5.21
C LEU A 114 6.31 -1.89 -4.24
N SER A 115 7.32 -2.55 -4.78
CA SER A 115 8.40 -3.12 -3.98
C SER A 115 9.71 -2.34 -4.13
N ALA A 116 10.62 -2.54 -3.20
CA ALA A 116 11.99 -2.02 -3.31
C ALA A 116 12.72 -2.55 -4.56
N GLY A 117 12.37 -3.77 -5.01
CA GLY A 117 12.87 -4.35 -6.25
C GLY A 117 12.38 -3.61 -7.48
N ASP A 118 11.11 -3.18 -7.50
CA ASP A 118 10.54 -2.42 -8.61
C ASP A 118 11.20 -1.06 -8.75
N ILE A 119 11.44 -0.36 -7.61
CA ILE A 119 12.18 0.90 -7.59
C ILE A 119 13.61 0.70 -8.12
N ALA A 120 14.28 -0.36 -7.69
CA ALA A 120 15.65 -0.64 -8.13
C ALA A 120 15.73 -0.95 -9.63
N THR A 121 14.84 -1.81 -10.14
CA THR A 121 14.76 -2.16 -11.56
C THR A 121 14.47 -0.92 -12.41
N PHE A 122 13.44 -0.17 -12.05
CA PHE A 122 13.08 1.06 -12.76
C PHE A 122 14.22 2.08 -12.76
N SER A 123 14.90 2.27 -11.62
CA SER A 123 16.03 3.19 -11.51
C SER A 123 17.20 2.79 -12.41
N MET A 124 17.48 1.49 -12.56
CA MET A 124 18.53 1.00 -13.45
C MET A 124 18.18 1.17 -14.93
N GLU A 125 16.95 0.87 -15.30
CA GLU A 125 16.45 1.03 -16.68
C GLU A 125 16.44 2.51 -17.10
N THR A 126 15.95 3.40 -16.24
CA THR A 126 15.86 4.84 -16.53
C THR A 126 17.25 5.50 -16.66
N LEU A 127 18.27 4.98 -15.97
CA LEU A 127 19.65 5.47 -16.13
C LEU A 127 20.24 5.18 -17.52
N VAL A 128 19.78 4.16 -18.21
CA VAL A 128 20.25 3.81 -19.56
C VAL A 128 19.73 4.83 -20.57
N ASP A 129 18.46 5.21 -20.49
CA ASP A 129 17.82 6.07 -21.48
C ASP A 129 18.00 7.57 -21.20
N SER A 130 18.36 7.91 -19.94
CA SER A 130 18.56 9.30 -19.46
C SER A 130 17.37 10.24 -19.75
N GLN A 131 16.22 9.70 -20.14
CA GLN A 131 15.02 10.47 -20.43
C GLN A 131 14.01 10.42 -19.29
N VAL A 132 13.37 11.55 -19.07
CA VAL A 132 12.27 11.71 -18.12
C VAL A 132 11.04 12.17 -18.91
N GLU A 133 9.90 11.54 -18.67
CA GLU A 133 8.65 11.84 -19.32
C GLU A 133 7.61 12.29 -18.31
N GLU A 134 6.87 13.35 -18.65
CA GLU A 134 5.74 13.87 -17.87
C GLU A 134 6.01 13.97 -16.35
N LEU A 135 7.20 14.47 -15.99
CA LEU A 135 7.57 14.67 -14.60
C LEU A 135 6.84 15.90 -14.04
N PRO A 136 6.00 15.74 -12.98
CA PRO A 136 5.37 16.89 -12.35
C PRO A 136 6.40 17.86 -11.77
N VAL A 137 6.31 19.14 -12.13
CA VAL A 137 7.22 20.18 -11.64
C VAL A 137 7.16 20.29 -10.11
N PHE A 138 5.97 20.12 -9.54
CA PHE A 138 5.79 20.11 -8.08
C PHE A 138 6.64 19.01 -7.40
N ASN A 139 6.64 17.80 -7.95
CA ASN A 139 7.45 16.69 -7.43
C ASN A 139 8.94 17.02 -7.49
N LEU A 140 9.36 17.56 -8.63
CA LEU A 140 10.76 17.94 -8.85
C LEU A 140 11.22 19.02 -7.86
N VAL A 141 10.44 20.09 -7.70
CA VAL A 141 10.71 21.16 -6.73
C VAL A 141 10.78 20.62 -5.31
N SER A 142 9.83 19.75 -4.94
CA SER A 142 9.79 19.16 -3.61
C SER A 142 11.04 18.32 -3.29
N VAL A 143 11.44 17.43 -4.20
CA VAL A 143 12.58 16.52 -3.98
C VAL A 143 13.94 17.25 -4.07
N LEU A 144 14.02 18.29 -4.90
CA LEU A 144 15.20 19.14 -5.02
C LEU A 144 15.34 20.16 -3.90
N GLU A 145 14.41 20.23 -2.93
CA GLU A 145 14.33 21.33 -1.95
C GLU A 145 14.47 22.69 -2.65
N GLY A 146 13.89 22.77 -3.86
CA GLY A 146 14.08 23.89 -4.77
C GLY A 146 12.99 24.94 -4.68
N ARG A 147 13.21 26.03 -5.43
CA ARG A 147 12.15 27.02 -5.71
C ARG A 147 12.09 27.30 -7.20
N ILE A 148 10.89 27.60 -7.70
CA ILE A 148 10.72 28.13 -9.04
C ILE A 148 11.23 29.56 -9.03
N VAL A 149 12.07 29.92 -10.00
CA VAL A 149 12.70 31.23 -10.09
C VAL A 149 11.81 32.20 -10.85
N ASN A 150 11.27 31.78 -12.00
CA ASN A 150 10.45 32.60 -12.90
C ASN A 150 8.94 32.36 -12.67
N GLU A 151 8.45 32.58 -11.47
CA GLU A 151 7.03 32.35 -11.11
C GLU A 151 6.05 33.21 -11.95
N GLY A 152 6.47 34.36 -12.43
CA GLY A 152 5.69 35.22 -13.34
C GLY A 152 5.59 34.72 -14.78
N GLY A 153 6.36 33.69 -15.15
CA GLY A 153 6.36 33.11 -16.50
C GLY A 153 5.35 31.96 -16.66
N SER A 154 5.36 31.35 -17.83
CA SER A 154 4.56 30.15 -18.11
C SER A 154 5.25 28.90 -17.53
N VAL A 155 4.96 28.56 -16.27
CA VAL A 155 5.48 27.35 -15.64
C VAL A 155 4.62 26.16 -16.03
N PRO A 156 5.16 25.14 -16.73
CA PRO A 156 4.41 23.96 -17.11
C PRO A 156 4.07 23.11 -15.90
N THR A 157 2.95 22.38 -15.95
CA THR A 157 2.59 21.41 -14.90
C THR A 157 3.55 20.22 -14.88
N ASN A 158 3.94 19.75 -16.06
CA ASN A 158 4.86 18.63 -16.24
C ASN A 158 6.00 19.03 -17.19
N ILE A 159 7.14 18.41 -16.99
CA ILE A 159 8.31 18.53 -17.87
C ILE A 159 8.75 17.17 -18.39
N SER A 160 9.32 17.18 -19.59
CA SER A 160 9.91 15.99 -20.21
C SER A 160 11.27 16.35 -20.82
N GLY A 161 12.14 15.38 -20.99
CA GLY A 161 13.41 15.55 -21.70
C GLY A 161 14.56 14.74 -21.14
N SER A 162 15.68 14.79 -21.84
CA SER A 162 16.92 14.19 -21.41
C SER A 162 17.60 15.04 -20.35
N VAL A 163 18.10 14.41 -19.30
CA VAL A 163 18.81 15.08 -18.22
C VAL A 163 20.26 15.33 -18.62
N VAL A 164 20.67 16.57 -18.70
CA VAL A 164 22.01 16.97 -19.13
C VAL A 164 22.69 17.83 -18.05
N VAL A 165 23.89 17.44 -17.64
CA VAL A 165 24.73 18.26 -16.76
C VAL A 165 25.68 19.09 -17.61
N ALA A 166 25.49 20.40 -17.60
CA ALA A 166 26.33 21.33 -18.35
C ALA A 166 27.64 21.55 -17.62
N MET A 167 28.77 21.11 -18.22
CA MET A 167 30.13 21.30 -17.69
C MET A 167 30.87 22.39 -18.43
N PRO A 168 31.67 23.25 -17.75
CA PRO A 168 32.39 24.37 -18.39
C PRO A 168 33.30 23.96 -19.56
N GLN A 169 33.94 22.81 -19.46
CA GLN A 169 34.86 22.31 -20.49
C GLN A 169 34.15 21.89 -21.79
N ALA A 170 32.84 21.64 -21.74
CA ALA A 170 32.05 21.26 -22.90
C ALA A 170 31.31 22.45 -23.54
N ALA A 171 31.51 23.67 -23.06
CA ALA A 171 30.72 24.84 -23.41
C ALA A 171 30.67 25.14 -24.93
N GLU A 172 31.80 24.98 -25.64
CA GLU A 172 31.86 25.33 -27.07
C GLU A 172 31.03 24.39 -27.98
N ASN A 173 30.94 23.11 -27.61
CA ASN A 173 30.26 22.07 -28.40
C ASN A 173 28.94 21.59 -27.82
N LEU A 174 28.53 22.10 -26.68
CA LEU A 174 27.29 21.66 -26.02
C LEU A 174 26.06 22.21 -26.76
N ARG A 175 25.32 21.34 -27.39
CA ARG A 175 24.01 21.64 -28.01
C ARG A 175 22.92 20.95 -27.24
N PHE A 176 21.96 21.72 -26.84
CA PHE A 176 20.73 21.17 -26.23
C PHE A 176 19.70 20.89 -27.33
N SER A 177 18.88 19.89 -27.13
CA SER A 177 17.81 19.53 -28.08
C SER A 177 16.53 20.37 -27.82
N GLY A 178 16.66 21.65 -27.50
CA GLY A 178 15.56 22.56 -27.24
C GLY A 178 14.67 22.07 -26.08
N SER A 179 13.37 22.08 -26.27
CA SER A 179 12.37 21.67 -25.27
C SER A 179 12.45 20.20 -24.80
N ASN A 180 13.36 19.41 -25.38
CA ASN A 180 13.57 18.02 -24.99
C ASN A 180 14.76 17.82 -24.02
N ASN A 181 15.18 18.87 -23.33
CA ASN A 181 16.25 18.79 -22.35
C ASN A 181 15.87 19.40 -21.00
N ILE A 182 16.31 18.72 -19.93
CA ILE A 182 16.36 19.22 -18.55
C ILE A 182 17.84 19.46 -18.24
N VAL A 183 18.22 20.71 -18.10
CA VAL A 183 19.64 21.10 -18.01
C VAL A 183 20.00 21.51 -16.59
N LEU A 184 21.03 20.89 -16.02
CA LEU A 184 21.61 21.28 -14.73
C LEU A 184 22.86 22.12 -14.97
N VAL A 185 22.89 23.30 -14.37
CA VAL A 185 24.04 24.21 -14.40
C VAL A 185 24.45 24.60 -12.99
N ALA A 186 25.71 25.02 -12.84
CA ALA A 186 26.14 25.78 -11.69
C ALA A 186 25.99 27.30 -11.99
N SER A 187 26.80 28.15 -11.36
CA SER A 187 26.72 29.61 -11.50
C SER A 187 27.43 30.17 -12.75
N GLN A 188 27.37 29.47 -13.90
CA GLN A 188 28.03 29.95 -15.13
C GLN A 188 27.01 30.73 -15.99
N PRO A 189 27.09 32.07 -16.07
CA PRO A 189 26.14 32.90 -16.82
C PRO A 189 26.02 32.51 -18.29
N ASP A 190 27.15 32.19 -18.94
CA ASP A 190 27.19 31.80 -20.35
C ASP A 190 26.41 30.51 -20.62
N MET A 191 26.46 29.56 -19.70
CA MET A 191 25.73 28.29 -19.82
C MET A 191 24.25 28.49 -19.55
N ILE A 192 23.90 29.34 -18.60
CA ILE A 192 22.51 29.72 -18.29
C ILE A 192 21.91 30.39 -19.53
N GLN A 193 22.57 31.41 -20.09
CA GLN A 193 22.07 32.14 -21.27
C GLN A 193 21.91 31.20 -22.45
N ARG A 194 22.86 30.33 -22.71
CA ARG A 194 22.79 29.34 -23.79
C ARG A 194 21.61 28.38 -23.64
N ALA A 195 21.34 27.91 -22.43
CA ALA A 195 20.20 27.04 -22.17
C ALA A 195 18.87 27.76 -22.45
N LEU A 196 18.77 29.02 -22.05
CA LEU A 196 17.60 29.85 -22.32
C LEU A 196 17.42 30.15 -23.82
N ASP A 197 18.51 30.47 -24.53
CA ASP A 197 18.49 30.74 -25.99
C ASP A 197 18.07 29.51 -26.80
N GLN A 198 18.35 28.32 -26.29
CA GLN A 198 17.97 27.04 -26.90
C GLN A 198 16.60 26.51 -26.41
N HIS A 199 15.89 27.28 -25.60
CA HIS A 199 14.53 26.97 -25.12
C HIS A 199 14.42 25.56 -24.48
N VAL A 200 15.31 25.22 -23.57
CA VAL A 200 15.23 23.95 -22.85
C VAL A 200 13.94 23.86 -22.03
N SER A 201 13.45 22.64 -21.79
CA SER A 201 12.20 22.45 -21.03
C SER A 201 12.32 22.90 -19.59
N CYS A 202 13.49 22.63 -18.98
CA CYS A 202 13.75 23.01 -17.60
C CYS A 202 15.24 23.34 -17.43
N LEU A 203 15.53 24.41 -16.71
CA LEU A 203 16.86 24.82 -16.27
C LEU A 203 16.96 24.72 -14.76
N ILE A 204 17.87 23.90 -14.25
CA ILE A 204 18.09 23.70 -12.81
C ILE A 204 19.43 24.32 -12.40
N ILE A 205 19.38 25.39 -11.61
CA ILE A 205 20.52 26.12 -11.11
C ILE A 205 20.95 25.51 -9.75
N CYS A 206 22.15 24.94 -9.72
CA CYS A 206 22.67 24.15 -8.60
C CYS A 206 23.65 24.96 -7.74
N ARG A 207 23.40 25.08 -6.42
CA ARG A 207 24.27 25.71 -5.43
C ARG A 207 24.77 27.10 -5.80
N ALA A 208 23.95 27.89 -6.46
CA ALA A 208 24.33 29.21 -6.90
C ALA A 208 23.26 30.24 -6.53
N ASP A 209 23.72 31.45 -6.29
CA ASP A 209 22.82 32.59 -6.20
C ASP A 209 22.19 32.85 -7.58
N VAL A 210 20.90 33.09 -7.58
CA VAL A 210 20.13 33.35 -8.80
C VAL A 210 20.21 34.84 -9.12
N ALA A 211 20.63 35.16 -10.35
CA ALA A 211 20.62 36.55 -10.80
C ALA A 211 19.17 37.08 -10.86
N PRO A 212 18.89 38.29 -10.32
CA PRO A 212 17.53 38.85 -10.33
C PRO A 212 16.86 38.91 -11.70
N ALA A 213 17.63 39.11 -12.76
CA ALA A 213 17.13 39.10 -14.13
C ALA A 213 16.44 37.79 -14.57
N LEU A 214 16.70 36.66 -13.87
CA LEU A 214 16.04 35.39 -14.14
C LEU A 214 14.66 35.28 -13.51
N GLU A 215 14.36 36.08 -12.50
CA GLU A 215 13.06 36.16 -11.86
C GLU A 215 12.01 36.78 -12.81
N ASP A 216 12.46 37.71 -13.67
CA ASP A 216 11.64 38.38 -14.67
C ASP A 216 11.60 37.64 -16.03
N TYR A 217 12.20 36.45 -16.13
CA TYR A 217 12.24 35.69 -17.36
C TYR A 217 10.84 35.23 -17.78
N ALA A 218 10.36 35.76 -18.90
CA ALA A 218 9.02 35.53 -19.44
C ALA A 218 8.94 34.40 -20.50
N GLY A 219 10.03 33.68 -20.75
CA GLY A 219 10.04 32.56 -21.70
C GLY A 219 9.41 31.28 -21.16
N ASN A 220 9.39 30.25 -21.99
CA ASN A 220 8.73 28.98 -21.68
C ASN A 220 9.61 27.98 -20.90
N THR A 221 10.86 28.31 -20.62
CA THR A 221 11.75 27.45 -19.81
C THR A 221 11.37 27.56 -18.34
N CYS A 222 11.08 26.43 -17.70
CA CYS A 222 10.93 26.38 -16.24
C CYS A 222 12.30 26.52 -15.57
N ILE A 223 12.49 27.53 -14.72
CA ILE A 223 13.76 27.76 -14.02
C ILE A 223 13.59 27.40 -12.54
N ILE A 224 14.40 26.45 -12.07
CA ILE A 224 14.38 25.98 -10.70
C ILE A 224 15.76 26.20 -10.07
N SER A 225 15.84 26.76 -8.88
CA SER A 225 17.06 26.79 -8.08
C SER A 225 17.04 25.73 -7.00
N THR A 226 18.18 25.10 -6.74
CA THR A 226 18.34 24.07 -5.69
C THR A 226 19.62 24.28 -4.88
N PRO A 227 19.62 24.01 -3.55
CA PRO A 227 20.81 24.06 -2.74
C PRO A 227 21.78 22.91 -3.03
N PHE A 228 21.39 21.93 -3.83
CA PHE A 228 22.19 20.75 -4.08
C PHE A 228 23.22 20.95 -5.20
N THR A 229 24.29 20.12 -5.16
CA THR A 229 25.23 20.02 -6.28
C THR A 229 24.58 19.37 -7.50
N ALA A 230 25.08 19.69 -8.71
CA ALA A 230 24.55 19.10 -9.94
C ALA A 230 24.52 17.55 -9.93
N GLY A 231 25.55 16.91 -9.39
CA GLY A 231 25.59 15.45 -9.27
C GLY A 231 24.54 14.87 -8.30
N ARG A 232 24.20 15.60 -7.21
CA ARG A 232 23.10 15.21 -6.32
C ARG A 232 21.74 15.48 -6.98
N ALA A 233 21.56 16.65 -7.54
CA ALA A 233 20.34 17.05 -8.22
C ALA A 233 19.99 16.11 -9.39
N CYS A 234 20.97 15.70 -10.20
CA CYS A 234 20.81 14.74 -11.27
C CYS A 234 20.18 13.42 -10.77
N ARG A 235 20.64 12.87 -9.66
CA ARG A 235 20.03 11.66 -9.06
C ARG A 235 18.62 11.91 -8.54
N LEU A 236 18.41 13.05 -7.89
CA LEU A 236 17.12 13.42 -7.30
C LEU A 236 16.03 13.65 -8.36
N ILE A 237 16.38 14.06 -9.57
CA ILE A 237 15.42 14.17 -10.68
C ILE A 237 14.74 12.83 -10.93
N TYR A 238 15.49 11.74 -11.01
CA TYR A 238 14.91 10.41 -11.21
C TYR A 238 14.10 9.93 -10.00
N GLN A 239 14.48 10.33 -8.80
CA GLN A 239 13.75 10.01 -7.57
C GLN A 239 12.47 10.83 -7.41
N SER A 240 12.31 11.93 -8.14
CA SER A 240 11.08 12.73 -8.17
C SER A 240 9.98 12.16 -9.08
N ILE A 241 10.28 11.11 -9.86
CA ILE A 241 9.30 10.41 -10.70
C ILE A 241 8.20 9.80 -9.81
N PRO A 242 6.92 9.93 -10.19
CA PRO A 242 5.81 9.32 -9.46
C PRO A 242 5.90 7.79 -9.41
N ILE A 243 5.52 7.22 -8.29
CA ILE A 243 5.54 5.75 -8.11
C ILE A 243 4.56 5.01 -9.02
N SER A 244 3.64 5.71 -9.66
CA SER A 244 2.79 5.16 -10.70
C SER A 244 3.58 4.55 -11.87
N ARG A 245 4.81 4.98 -12.11
CA ARG A 245 5.67 4.46 -13.18
C ARG A 245 6.26 3.08 -12.86
N PRO A 246 6.99 2.89 -11.74
CA PRO A 246 7.54 1.59 -11.36
C PRO A 246 6.50 0.63 -10.75
N CYS A 247 5.30 1.11 -10.40
CA CYS A 247 4.29 0.32 -9.74
C CYS A 247 3.77 -0.82 -10.62
N GLN A 248 3.73 -2.02 -10.07
CA GLN A 248 3.10 -3.17 -10.73
C GLN A 248 1.57 -3.01 -10.70
N ARG A 249 0.95 -3.03 -11.89
CA ARG A 249 -0.50 -2.90 -12.10
C ARG A 249 -1.16 -4.11 -12.76
N GLY A 250 -0.39 -5.13 -13.11
CA GLY A 250 -0.91 -6.34 -13.78
C GLY A 250 -1.83 -7.17 -12.88
N GLU A 251 -1.90 -8.46 -13.13
CA GLU A 251 -2.63 -9.40 -12.29
C GLU A 251 -2.01 -9.46 -10.89
N ILE A 252 -2.46 -8.56 -10.01
CA ILE A 252 -2.04 -8.54 -8.61
C ILE A 252 -2.87 -9.56 -7.86
N VAL A 253 -2.18 -10.53 -7.27
CA VAL A 253 -2.83 -11.45 -6.33
C VAL A 253 -3.16 -10.69 -5.05
N CYS A 254 -4.43 -10.51 -4.78
CA CYS A 254 -4.97 -9.91 -3.55
C CYS A 254 -5.91 -10.89 -2.86
N PHE A 255 -6.19 -10.64 -1.59
CA PHE A 255 -7.09 -11.45 -0.78
C PHE A 255 -8.12 -10.56 -0.10
N HIS A 256 -9.33 -11.11 0.09
CA HIS A 256 -10.39 -10.44 0.82
C HIS A 256 -10.44 -10.92 2.27
N LEU A 257 -11.00 -10.11 3.15
CA LEU A 257 -11.15 -10.44 4.57
C LEU A 257 -11.90 -11.75 4.81
N ASP A 258 -12.80 -12.11 3.88
CA ASP A 258 -13.64 -13.32 3.95
C ASP A 258 -12.98 -14.57 3.33
N ASP A 259 -11.83 -14.45 2.69
CA ASP A 259 -11.14 -15.59 2.08
C ASP A 259 -10.70 -16.59 3.14
N TYR A 260 -10.83 -17.87 2.83
CA TYR A 260 -10.38 -18.93 3.72
C TYR A 260 -8.87 -19.13 3.65
N ILE A 261 -8.25 -19.28 4.80
CA ILE A 261 -6.78 -19.40 4.92
C ILE A 261 -6.20 -20.58 4.15
N ASP A 262 -6.95 -21.69 4.06
CA ASP A 262 -6.49 -22.85 3.31
C ASP A 262 -6.38 -22.56 1.81
N ASP A 263 -7.37 -21.86 1.27
CA ASP A 263 -7.40 -21.44 -0.15
C ASP A 263 -6.31 -20.39 -0.43
N VAL A 264 -6.17 -19.40 0.47
CA VAL A 264 -5.09 -18.39 0.43
C VAL A 264 -3.71 -19.07 0.44
N ARG A 265 -3.52 -20.08 1.30
CA ARG A 265 -2.25 -20.80 1.38
C ARG A 265 -1.87 -21.49 0.09
N GLU A 266 -2.83 -22.11 -0.60
CA GLU A 266 -2.58 -22.74 -1.90
C GLU A 266 -2.12 -21.73 -2.95
N VAL A 267 -2.74 -20.55 -3.01
CA VAL A 267 -2.37 -19.49 -3.93
C VAL A 267 -0.97 -18.96 -3.61
N VAL A 268 -0.69 -18.69 -2.33
CA VAL A 268 0.60 -18.14 -1.88
C VAL A 268 1.75 -19.12 -2.11
N LEU A 269 1.52 -20.44 -1.99
CA LEU A 269 2.54 -21.46 -2.26
C LEU A 269 2.94 -21.50 -3.74
N LYS A 270 2.00 -21.25 -4.64
CA LYS A 270 2.23 -21.23 -6.10
C LYS A 270 2.78 -19.88 -6.59
N SER A 271 2.63 -18.83 -5.82
CA SER A 271 3.03 -17.46 -6.16
C SER A 271 4.48 -17.18 -5.78
N ARG A 272 5.14 -16.31 -6.56
CA ARG A 272 6.49 -15.78 -6.27
C ARG A 272 6.47 -14.48 -5.45
N TYR A 273 5.32 -13.87 -5.25
CA TYR A 273 5.19 -12.62 -4.49
C TYR A 273 5.43 -12.86 -3.00
N ARG A 274 5.87 -11.80 -2.31
CA ARG A 274 6.18 -11.86 -0.87
C ARG A 274 5.13 -11.17 0.00
N SER A 275 4.39 -10.24 -0.59
CA SER A 275 3.36 -9.45 0.07
C SER A 275 2.14 -9.35 -0.83
N TYR A 276 0.97 -9.47 -0.26
CA TYR A 276 -0.32 -9.53 -0.94
C TYR A 276 -1.25 -8.52 -0.30
N PRO A 277 -1.89 -7.61 -1.07
CA PRO A 277 -2.90 -6.72 -0.52
C PRO A 277 -4.07 -7.49 0.07
N VAL A 278 -4.59 -6.98 1.18
CA VAL A 278 -5.85 -7.42 1.78
C VAL A 278 -6.89 -6.34 1.56
N LEU A 279 -8.04 -6.72 1.01
CA LEU A 279 -9.12 -5.83 0.64
C LEU A 279 -10.35 -6.07 1.53
N ASP A 280 -11.11 -5.00 1.76
CA ASP A 280 -12.41 -5.07 2.41
C ASP A 280 -13.55 -5.33 1.39
N GLU A 281 -14.79 -5.29 1.87
CA GLU A 281 -16.01 -5.48 1.06
C GLU A 281 -16.21 -4.35 0.01
N ASN A 282 -15.51 -3.22 0.15
CA ASN A 282 -15.56 -2.07 -0.76
C ASN A 282 -14.33 -2.00 -1.67
N GLU A 283 -13.58 -3.07 -1.81
CA GLU A 283 -12.32 -3.15 -2.60
C GLU A 283 -11.23 -2.20 -2.08
N LYS A 284 -11.32 -1.70 -0.84
CA LYS A 284 -10.31 -0.84 -0.24
C LYS A 284 -9.23 -1.66 0.44
N VAL A 285 -8.01 -1.18 0.33
CA VAL A 285 -6.86 -1.83 0.97
C VAL A 285 -6.90 -1.60 2.48
N VAL A 286 -7.00 -2.69 3.24
CA VAL A 286 -6.99 -2.68 4.72
C VAL A 286 -5.67 -3.16 5.31
N GLY A 287 -4.82 -3.79 4.51
CA GLY A 287 -3.53 -4.27 4.97
C GLY A 287 -2.79 -5.11 3.94
N THR A 288 -1.76 -5.81 4.39
CA THR A 288 -1.00 -6.76 3.56
C THR A 288 -0.76 -8.07 4.29
N LEU A 289 -0.86 -9.16 3.54
CA LEU A 289 -0.57 -10.51 3.98
C LEU A 289 0.79 -10.96 3.42
N SER A 290 1.57 -11.64 4.22
CA SER A 290 2.81 -12.29 3.78
C SER A 290 2.80 -13.78 4.13
N ARG A 291 3.74 -14.54 3.57
CA ARG A 291 3.89 -15.97 3.92
C ARG A 291 4.07 -16.20 5.41
N TYR A 292 4.68 -15.24 6.12
CA TYR A 292 4.90 -15.34 7.57
C TYR A 292 3.58 -15.49 8.34
N HIS A 293 2.54 -14.72 7.97
CA HIS A 293 1.24 -14.77 8.62
C HIS A 293 0.54 -16.13 8.46
N LEU A 294 0.84 -16.85 7.38
CA LEU A 294 0.29 -18.17 7.08
C LEU A 294 1.01 -19.31 7.81
N LEU A 295 2.21 -19.07 8.34
CA LEU A 295 2.97 -20.10 9.08
C LEU A 295 2.39 -20.37 10.47
N ARG A 296 1.75 -19.38 11.08
CA ARG A 296 1.16 -19.47 12.41
C ARG A 296 -0.26 -18.90 12.40
N PRO A 297 -1.20 -19.49 11.65
CA PRO A 297 -2.57 -19.04 11.69
C PRO A 297 -3.11 -19.21 13.10
N ARG A 298 -3.67 -18.15 13.65
CA ARG A 298 -4.51 -18.29 14.85
C ARG A 298 -5.78 -19.00 14.40
N ARG A 299 -5.86 -20.29 14.68
CA ARG A 299 -7.04 -21.07 14.37
C ARG A 299 -8.15 -20.69 15.32
N LYS A 300 -9.37 -20.47 14.81
CA LYS A 300 -10.56 -20.37 15.65
C LYS A 300 -10.64 -21.66 16.48
N ARG A 301 -10.70 -21.50 17.79
CA ARG A 301 -10.98 -22.64 18.66
C ARG A 301 -12.49 -22.70 18.81
N VAL A 302 -13.06 -23.84 18.47
CA VAL A 302 -14.50 -24.05 18.53
C VAL A 302 -14.76 -25.31 19.33
N VAL A 303 -15.66 -25.20 20.31
CA VAL A 303 -16.24 -26.33 21.03
C VAL A 303 -17.62 -26.54 20.47
N LEU A 304 -17.90 -27.73 19.97
CA LEU A 304 -19.23 -28.12 19.51
C LEU A 304 -19.92 -28.86 20.64
N VAL A 305 -21.07 -28.37 21.06
CA VAL A 305 -21.97 -29.03 21.99
C VAL A 305 -23.17 -29.55 21.25
N ASP A 306 -23.27 -30.86 21.06
CA ASP A 306 -24.37 -31.47 20.28
C ASP A 306 -24.76 -32.79 20.97
N HIS A 307 -26.05 -33.10 20.98
CA HIS A 307 -26.63 -34.33 21.50
C HIS A 307 -26.76 -35.43 20.43
N ASN A 308 -26.47 -35.12 19.17
CA ASN A 308 -26.51 -36.08 18.07
C ASN A 308 -25.13 -36.68 17.81
N GLU A 309 -25.01 -38.01 17.86
CA GLU A 309 -23.77 -38.75 17.54
C GLU A 309 -23.24 -38.51 16.09
N ARG A 310 -24.00 -37.81 15.23
CA ARG A 310 -23.65 -37.48 13.85
C ARG A 310 -23.21 -36.02 13.66
N ALA A 311 -22.45 -35.50 14.61
CA ALA A 311 -21.84 -34.14 14.49
C ALA A 311 -20.85 -33.98 13.30
N GLN A 312 -20.81 -34.94 12.37
CA GLN A 312 -19.91 -35.00 11.21
C GLN A 312 -20.24 -33.99 10.09
N ALA A 313 -21.27 -33.18 10.23
CA ALA A 313 -21.76 -32.34 9.11
C ALA A 313 -21.30 -30.88 9.11
N VAL A 314 -20.40 -30.46 9.99
CA VAL A 314 -19.83 -29.09 9.93
C VAL A 314 -18.50 -29.16 9.20
N GLN A 315 -18.48 -28.80 7.92
CA GLN A 315 -17.23 -28.67 7.14
C GLN A 315 -16.27 -27.72 7.86
N GLY A 316 -15.06 -28.17 8.14
CA GLY A 316 -14.00 -27.39 8.80
C GLY A 316 -13.80 -27.73 10.28
N LEU A 317 -14.40 -28.80 10.79
CA LEU A 317 -14.30 -29.26 12.17
C LEU A 317 -13.03 -30.05 12.53
N ASP A 318 -12.07 -30.21 11.63
CA ASP A 318 -10.81 -30.92 11.93
C ASP A 318 -10.05 -30.39 13.14
N GLN A 319 -10.60 -29.40 13.85
CA GLN A 319 -9.99 -28.70 14.97
C GLN A 319 -10.98 -28.28 16.07
N ALA A 320 -12.22 -28.70 15.99
CA ALA A 320 -13.18 -28.49 17.06
C ALA A 320 -13.01 -29.57 18.12
N GLU A 321 -13.00 -29.18 19.41
CA GLU A 321 -13.17 -30.08 20.51
C GLU A 321 -14.66 -30.46 20.55
N ILE A 322 -14.97 -31.69 20.17
CA ILE A 322 -16.36 -32.22 20.23
C ILE A 322 -16.62 -32.76 21.62
N LEU A 323 -17.61 -32.23 22.29
CA LEU A 323 -18.06 -32.66 23.60
C LEU A 323 -19.47 -33.22 23.51
#